data_6de7125cb11280a64117d668cacf14ee
#
_entry.id   6de7125cb11280a64117d668cacf14ee
#
_cell.length_a   1.000
_cell.length_b   1.000
_cell.length_c   1.000
_cell.angle_alpha   90.00
_cell.angle_beta   90.00
_cell.angle_gamma   90.00
#
_symmetry.space_group_name_H-M   'P 1'
#
loop_
_entity.id
_entity.type
_entity.pdbx_description
1 polymer ?
#
loop_
_entity_poly.entity_id
_entity_poly.type
_entity_poly.pdbx_seq_one_letter_code
_entity_poly.pdbx_strand_id
1 'polypeptide(L)'
;MTPLKIAITPGEPAGVGPDLVIELAQQEWPAQLVIFADETMMQERAAALNMPLKLTPYTHGETRIQAQGELFIQAIPTAVPVEPGVLSSDNGHYVVETLRQACQANIEGDFDAVVTGPVNKGIINKAGISFSGHTEYFAHQSNTIDVVMLLATEGLNVALATTHIPLEYVSRAITRERLHKVIHIIHTDLKLKFNITKPHIYVCGLNPHAGEDGHIGREEIETISPALDELRAEGIHLTGPLPADTIFQPKYLEDADVVLSSTFDVEASL
;
A
#
# COMPACT_ATOMS: atom_id res chain seq x y z
N MET A 1 -22.31 15.09 0.10
CA MET A 1 -21.60 13.80 0.00
C MET A 1 -21.41 13.28 1.41
N THR A 2 -21.60 11.99 1.63
CA THR A 2 -21.26 11.36 2.91
C THR A 2 -19.74 11.40 3.05
N PRO A 3 -19.19 11.79 4.20
CA PRO A 3 -17.74 11.76 4.43
C PRO A 3 -17.19 10.33 4.27
N LEU A 4 -15.97 10.22 3.75
CA LEU A 4 -15.27 8.95 3.73
C LEU A 4 -14.98 8.46 5.16
N LYS A 5 -15.01 7.15 5.36
CA LYS A 5 -14.60 6.50 6.60
C LYS A 5 -13.29 5.75 6.40
N ILE A 6 -12.30 6.07 7.21
CA ILE A 6 -10.95 5.50 7.10
C ILE A 6 -10.61 4.75 8.39
N ALA A 7 -10.36 3.46 8.27
CA ALA A 7 -9.81 2.65 9.34
C ALA A 7 -8.29 2.87 9.44
N ILE A 8 -7.77 3.10 10.64
CA ILE A 8 -6.34 3.33 10.88
C ILE A 8 -5.83 2.31 11.89
N THR A 9 -4.79 1.59 11.54
CA THR A 9 -4.07 0.71 12.47
C THR A 9 -2.72 1.35 12.80
N PRO A 10 -2.43 1.71 14.06
CA PRO A 10 -1.16 2.34 14.43
C PRO A 10 0.07 1.44 14.22
N GLY A 11 -0.13 0.12 14.11
CA GLY A 11 0.94 -0.85 13.93
C GLY A 11 1.62 -1.27 15.24
N GLU A 12 2.96 -1.24 15.28
CA GLU A 12 3.72 -1.62 16.47
C GLU A 12 3.44 -0.66 17.63
N PRO A 13 2.86 -1.14 18.77
CA PRO A 13 2.46 -0.25 19.84
C PRO A 13 3.61 0.46 20.53
N ALA A 14 4.80 -0.16 20.57
CA ALA A 14 6.02 0.44 21.11
C ALA A 14 6.74 1.35 20.09
N GLY A 15 6.28 1.39 18.84
CA GLY A 15 6.88 2.13 17.73
C GLY A 15 6.36 3.56 17.60
N VAL A 16 6.64 4.16 16.45
CA VAL A 16 6.26 5.54 16.10
C VAL A 16 4.81 5.66 15.63
N GLY A 17 4.16 4.55 15.26
CA GLY A 17 2.81 4.58 14.72
C GLY A 17 1.76 5.25 15.63
N PRO A 18 1.71 4.95 16.95
CA PRO A 18 0.86 5.67 17.87
C PRO A 18 1.11 7.18 17.90
N ASP A 19 2.38 7.62 17.83
CA ASP A 19 2.75 9.05 17.81
C ASP A 19 2.19 9.74 16.57
N LEU A 20 2.36 9.12 15.40
CA LEU A 20 1.85 9.62 14.12
C LEU A 20 0.31 9.75 14.14
N VAL A 21 -0.38 8.79 14.72
CA VAL A 21 -1.85 8.82 14.83
C VAL A 21 -2.32 9.92 15.79
N ILE A 22 -1.61 10.17 16.89
CA ILE A 22 -1.91 11.26 17.82
C ILE A 22 -1.66 12.61 17.15
N GLU A 23 -0.59 12.75 16.38
CA GLU A 23 -0.29 13.95 15.60
C GLU A 23 -1.34 14.19 14.52
N LEU A 24 -1.77 13.13 13.82
CA LEU A 24 -2.86 13.18 12.83
C LEU A 24 -4.16 13.72 13.45
N ALA A 25 -4.47 13.38 14.70
CA ALA A 25 -5.64 13.88 15.40
C ALA A 25 -5.63 15.39 15.64
N GLN A 26 -4.47 16.04 15.60
CA GLN A 26 -4.35 17.49 15.80
C GLN A 26 -4.76 18.29 14.56
N GLN A 27 -5.13 17.64 13.45
CA GLN A 27 -5.53 18.26 12.20
C GLN A 27 -7.00 18.02 11.91
N GLU A 28 -7.61 18.88 11.09
CA GLU A 28 -8.95 18.67 10.56
C GLU A 28 -8.89 17.82 9.28
N TRP A 29 -9.76 16.84 9.19
CA TRP A 29 -9.83 15.93 8.03
C TRP A 29 -11.25 15.91 7.48
N PRO A 30 -11.43 15.91 6.14
CA PRO A 30 -12.75 15.81 5.51
C PRO A 30 -13.26 14.34 5.48
N ALA A 31 -12.86 13.53 6.46
CA ALA A 31 -13.17 12.11 6.58
C ALA A 31 -13.37 11.73 8.05
N GLN A 32 -14.14 10.68 8.30
CA GLN A 32 -14.21 10.07 9.63
C GLN A 32 -12.99 9.14 9.80
N LEU A 33 -12.18 9.41 10.82
CA LEU A 33 -11.02 8.59 11.15
C LEU A 33 -11.34 7.69 12.35
N VAL A 34 -11.16 6.39 12.17
CA VAL A 34 -11.41 5.39 13.23
C VAL A 34 -10.13 4.58 13.44
N ILE A 35 -9.57 4.68 14.64
CA ILE A 35 -8.37 3.90 14.99
C ILE A 35 -8.75 2.55 15.58
N PHE A 36 -8.01 1.52 15.22
CA PHE A 36 -8.08 0.17 15.77
C PHE A 36 -6.90 0.00 16.72
N ALA A 37 -7.11 0.27 18.01
CA ALA A 37 -6.00 0.40 18.97
C ALA A 37 -6.44 0.15 20.41
N ASP A 38 -5.45 0.02 21.31
CA ASP A 38 -5.67 0.03 22.74
C ASP A 38 -5.88 1.47 23.24
N GLU A 39 -7.01 1.72 23.89
CA GLU A 39 -7.40 3.05 24.36
C GLU A 39 -6.42 3.58 25.42
N THR A 40 -6.05 2.74 26.40
CA THR A 40 -5.15 3.13 27.47
C THR A 40 -3.77 3.49 26.93
N MET A 41 -3.21 2.63 26.08
CA MET A 41 -1.91 2.87 25.41
C MET A 41 -1.91 4.19 24.62
N MET A 42 -2.98 4.47 23.84
CA MET A 42 -3.09 5.71 23.09
C MET A 42 -3.18 6.95 23.99
N GLN A 43 -3.93 6.88 25.07
CA GLN A 43 -4.05 7.99 26.04
C GLN A 43 -2.74 8.24 26.78
N GLU A 44 -2.07 7.20 27.27
CA GLU A 44 -0.75 7.31 27.90
C GLU A 44 0.29 7.91 26.97
N ARG A 45 0.29 7.47 25.68
CA ARG A 45 1.19 8.00 24.66
C ARG A 45 0.90 9.49 24.37
N ALA A 46 -0.37 9.88 24.25
CA ALA A 46 -0.77 11.27 24.04
C ALA A 46 -0.35 12.17 25.22
N ALA A 47 -0.51 11.67 26.46
CA ALA A 47 -0.04 12.37 27.64
C ALA A 47 1.49 12.55 27.65
N ALA A 48 2.25 11.53 27.28
CA ALA A 48 3.71 11.59 27.17
C ALA A 48 4.18 12.60 26.11
N LEU A 49 3.42 12.76 25.02
CA LEU A 49 3.69 13.74 23.96
C LEU A 49 3.17 15.15 24.28
N ASN A 50 2.45 15.32 25.42
CA ASN A 50 1.74 16.55 25.77
C ASN A 50 0.76 17.02 24.67
N MET A 51 0.14 16.10 23.98
CA MET A 51 -0.87 16.36 22.94
C MET A 51 -2.28 15.99 23.44
N PRO A 52 -3.29 16.87 23.24
CA PRO A 52 -4.66 16.52 23.61
C PRO A 52 -5.18 15.40 22.71
N LEU A 53 -5.80 14.38 23.31
CA LEU A 53 -6.46 13.32 22.59
C LEU A 53 -7.74 12.91 23.29
N LYS A 54 -8.88 13.09 22.61
CA LYS A 54 -10.16 12.56 23.03
C LYS A 54 -10.50 11.36 22.16
N LEU A 55 -10.68 10.20 22.79
CA LEU A 55 -11.13 8.99 22.12
C LEU A 55 -12.63 8.80 22.33
N THR A 56 -13.37 8.60 21.24
CA THR A 56 -14.80 8.34 21.26
C THR A 56 -15.05 6.94 20.69
N PRO A 57 -15.75 6.04 21.38
CA PRO A 57 -16.06 4.72 20.85
C PRO A 57 -16.71 4.81 19.46
N TYR A 58 -16.23 3.99 18.53
CA TYR A 58 -16.83 3.91 17.21
C TYR A 58 -18.14 3.12 17.26
N THR A 59 -19.16 3.65 16.59
CA THR A 59 -20.47 2.98 16.43
C THR A 59 -20.65 2.62 14.96
N HIS A 60 -20.81 1.33 14.68
CA HIS A 60 -21.06 0.85 13.32
C HIS A 60 -22.30 1.52 12.70
N GLY A 61 -22.19 1.90 11.43
CA GLY A 61 -23.26 2.56 10.67
C GLY A 61 -23.38 4.07 10.90
N GLU A 62 -22.74 4.63 11.93
CA GLU A 62 -22.69 6.08 12.11
C GLU A 62 -21.52 6.69 11.32
N THR A 63 -21.77 7.85 10.72
CA THR A 63 -20.73 8.64 10.04
C THR A 63 -20.73 10.05 10.61
N ARG A 64 -19.62 10.42 11.26
CA ARG A 64 -19.41 11.74 11.84
C ARG A 64 -17.95 12.13 11.72
N ILE A 65 -17.69 13.32 11.22
CA ILE A 65 -16.33 13.88 11.23
C ILE A 65 -15.97 14.26 12.68
N GLN A 66 -14.79 13.87 13.11
CA GLN A 66 -14.22 14.21 14.41
C GLN A 66 -13.78 15.68 14.45
N ALA A 67 -13.76 16.26 15.64
CA ALA A 67 -13.14 17.55 15.88
C ALA A 67 -11.61 17.41 16.02
N GLN A 68 -10.89 18.52 15.88
CA GLN A 68 -9.46 18.57 16.18
C GLN A 68 -9.16 18.06 17.59
N GLY A 69 -8.19 17.19 17.73
CA GLY A 69 -7.86 16.51 19.00
C GLY A 69 -8.77 15.33 19.36
N GLU A 70 -9.70 14.93 18.46
CA GLU A 70 -10.60 13.79 18.65
C GLU A 70 -10.35 12.71 17.60
N LEU A 71 -10.47 11.43 18.00
CA LEU A 71 -10.54 10.28 17.09
C LEU A 71 -11.64 9.32 17.56
N PHE A 72 -12.21 8.60 16.61
CA PHE A 72 -13.03 7.42 16.93
C PHE A 72 -12.12 6.23 17.15
N ILE A 73 -12.52 5.33 18.07
CA ILE A 73 -11.76 4.14 18.40
C ILE A 73 -12.62 2.87 18.35
N GLN A 74 -12.14 1.88 17.62
CA GLN A 74 -12.48 0.47 17.81
C GLN A 74 -11.44 -0.10 18.77
N ALA A 75 -11.82 -0.26 20.03
CA ALA A 75 -10.90 -0.66 21.08
C ALA A 75 -10.45 -2.12 20.93
N ILE A 76 -9.14 -2.32 20.96
CA ILE A 76 -8.49 -3.64 20.93
C ILE A 76 -7.39 -3.60 21.99
N PRO A 77 -7.48 -4.41 23.06
CA PRO A 77 -6.52 -4.33 24.15
C PRO A 77 -5.16 -4.94 23.78
N THR A 78 -4.09 -4.33 24.29
CA THR A 78 -2.76 -4.93 24.32
C THR A 78 -2.71 -6.07 25.36
N ALA A 79 -1.86 -7.06 25.13
CA ALA A 79 -1.72 -8.19 26.07
C ALA A 79 -0.92 -7.81 27.32
N VAL A 80 0.05 -6.92 27.17
CA VAL A 80 0.90 -6.40 28.22
C VAL A 80 1.06 -4.89 28.08
N PRO A 81 1.34 -4.15 29.19
CA PRO A 81 1.64 -2.72 29.11
C PRO A 81 2.72 -2.39 28.10
N VAL A 82 2.60 -1.25 27.45
CA VAL A 82 3.51 -0.81 26.39
C VAL A 82 4.50 0.22 26.91
N GLU A 83 5.78 -0.06 26.77
CA GLU A 83 6.83 0.93 27.00
C GLU A 83 7.34 1.42 25.64
N PRO A 84 7.27 2.73 25.33
CA PRO A 84 7.75 3.28 24.07
C PRO A 84 9.20 2.94 23.80
N GLY A 85 9.50 2.40 22.61
CA GLY A 85 10.84 1.97 22.19
C GLY A 85 11.22 0.58 22.66
N VAL A 86 10.45 -0.07 23.52
CA VAL A 86 10.74 -1.43 24.02
C VAL A 86 9.79 -2.44 23.40
N LEU A 87 10.29 -3.19 22.43
CA LEU A 87 9.52 -4.18 21.70
C LEU A 87 9.17 -5.40 22.54
N SER A 88 7.90 -5.84 22.53
CA SER A 88 7.46 -7.07 23.21
C SER A 88 6.72 -7.99 22.24
N SER A 89 7.16 -9.24 22.16
CA SER A 89 6.46 -10.28 21.38
C SER A 89 5.06 -10.61 21.93
N ASP A 90 4.81 -10.32 23.21
CA ASP A 90 3.50 -10.59 23.83
C ASP A 90 2.40 -9.73 23.20
N ASN A 91 2.76 -8.55 22.66
CA ASN A 91 1.86 -7.68 21.91
C ASN A 91 1.80 -8.01 20.40
N GLY A 92 2.49 -9.03 19.92
CA GLY A 92 2.45 -9.40 18.50
C GLY A 92 1.06 -9.79 18.00
N HIS A 93 0.28 -10.48 18.82
CA HIS A 93 -1.12 -10.82 18.51
C HIS A 93 -2.02 -9.59 18.44
N TYR A 94 -1.81 -8.58 19.29
CA TYR A 94 -2.51 -7.31 19.24
C TYR A 94 -2.33 -6.64 17.87
N VAL A 95 -1.09 -6.54 17.37
CA VAL A 95 -0.79 -5.92 16.07
C VAL A 95 -1.56 -6.60 14.94
N VAL A 96 -1.55 -7.93 14.90
CA VAL A 96 -2.26 -8.69 13.85
C VAL A 96 -3.78 -8.57 14.00
N GLU A 97 -4.29 -8.52 15.23
CA GLU A 97 -5.73 -8.38 15.48
C GLU A 97 -6.25 -7.00 15.02
N THR A 98 -5.47 -5.91 15.21
CA THR A 98 -5.84 -4.59 14.66
C THR A 98 -5.96 -4.64 13.14
N LEU A 99 -5.01 -5.28 12.44
CA LEU A 99 -5.04 -5.46 10.99
C LEU A 99 -6.23 -6.33 10.54
N ARG A 100 -6.50 -7.41 11.28
CA ARG A 100 -7.59 -8.33 10.96
C ARG A 100 -8.95 -7.64 11.03
N GLN A 101 -9.22 -6.93 12.13
CA GLN A 101 -10.50 -6.25 12.30
C GLN A 101 -10.68 -5.10 11.30
N ALA A 102 -9.65 -4.28 11.08
CA ALA A 102 -9.71 -3.19 10.10
C ALA A 102 -9.94 -3.72 8.67
N CYS A 103 -9.24 -4.78 8.29
CA CYS A 103 -9.40 -5.43 6.99
C CYS A 103 -10.81 -6.01 6.82
N GLN A 104 -11.31 -6.74 7.81
CA GLN A 104 -12.62 -7.34 7.76
C GLN A 104 -13.72 -6.30 7.62
N ALA A 105 -13.67 -5.23 8.42
CA ALA A 105 -14.64 -4.14 8.37
C ALA A 105 -14.61 -3.38 7.02
N ASN A 106 -13.42 -3.26 6.41
CA ASN A 106 -13.30 -2.69 5.06
C ASN A 106 -13.91 -3.63 3.99
N ILE A 107 -13.65 -4.94 4.07
CA ILE A 107 -14.24 -5.93 3.14
C ILE A 107 -15.78 -5.93 3.25
N GLU A 108 -16.32 -5.76 4.44
CA GLU A 108 -17.77 -5.66 4.72
C GLU A 108 -18.38 -4.32 4.26
N GLY A 109 -17.56 -3.36 3.81
CA GLY A 109 -17.99 -2.07 3.30
C GLY A 109 -18.30 -1.04 4.38
N ASP A 110 -17.87 -1.26 5.63
CA ASP A 110 -18.02 -0.28 6.70
C ASP A 110 -16.99 0.86 6.61
N PHE A 111 -15.86 0.61 5.98
CA PHE A 111 -14.79 1.59 5.71
C PHE A 111 -14.44 1.66 4.23
N ASP A 112 -14.16 2.88 3.76
CA ASP A 112 -13.73 3.14 2.37
C ASP A 112 -12.26 2.76 2.14
N ALA A 113 -11.43 2.87 3.18
CA ALA A 113 -10.01 2.54 3.11
C ALA A 113 -9.44 2.10 4.47
N VAL A 114 -8.31 1.39 4.41
CA VAL A 114 -7.46 1.07 5.57
C VAL A 114 -6.10 1.74 5.41
N VAL A 115 -5.69 2.51 6.41
CA VAL A 115 -4.35 3.12 6.51
C VAL A 115 -3.57 2.44 7.61
N THR A 116 -2.36 1.98 7.30
CA THR A 116 -1.54 1.19 8.24
C THR A 116 -0.31 1.94 8.71
N GLY A 117 -0.08 1.92 10.02
CA GLY A 117 1.19 2.31 10.61
C GLY A 117 2.25 1.22 10.48
N PRO A 118 3.52 1.55 10.77
CA PRO A 118 4.63 0.62 10.64
C PRO A 118 4.55 -0.51 11.67
N VAL A 119 4.90 -1.73 11.26
CA VAL A 119 4.94 -2.91 12.12
C VAL A 119 6.36 -3.48 12.22
N ASN A 120 6.65 -4.19 13.32
CA ASN A 120 7.89 -4.95 13.44
C ASN A 120 7.64 -6.43 13.10
N LYS A 121 7.97 -6.82 11.88
CA LYS A 121 7.78 -8.20 11.38
C LYS A 121 8.50 -9.24 12.28
N GLY A 122 9.68 -8.90 12.78
CA GLY A 122 10.47 -9.80 13.66
C GLY A 122 9.76 -10.09 14.98
N ILE A 123 9.11 -9.09 15.56
CA ILE A 123 8.34 -9.23 16.82
C ILE A 123 7.07 -10.05 16.59
N ILE A 124 6.34 -9.79 15.51
CA ILE A 124 5.15 -10.58 15.14
C ILE A 124 5.53 -12.05 14.93
N ASN A 125 6.61 -12.31 14.20
CA ASN A 125 7.09 -13.69 13.99
C ASN A 125 7.57 -14.36 15.29
N LYS A 126 8.17 -13.63 16.23
CA LYS A 126 8.51 -14.14 17.57
C LYS A 126 7.28 -14.49 18.40
N ALA A 127 6.14 -13.85 18.17
CA ALA A 127 4.86 -14.20 18.78
C ALA A 127 4.25 -15.50 18.22
N GLY A 128 4.94 -16.17 17.28
CA GLY A 128 4.48 -17.42 16.64
C GLY A 128 3.56 -17.20 15.45
N ILE A 129 3.43 -15.97 14.94
CA ILE A 129 2.57 -15.63 13.81
C ILE A 129 3.45 -15.47 12.57
N SER A 130 3.17 -16.25 11.50
CA SER A 130 3.85 -16.07 10.21
C SER A 130 3.36 -14.77 9.54
N PHE A 131 4.24 -13.77 9.49
CA PHE A 131 3.92 -12.47 8.92
C PHE A 131 5.07 -11.98 8.04
N SER A 132 4.80 -11.82 6.74
CA SER A 132 5.76 -11.35 5.72
C SER A 132 5.62 -9.86 5.43
N GLY A 133 4.39 -9.33 5.53
CA GLY A 133 4.07 -7.92 5.29
C GLY A 133 2.58 -7.66 5.18
N HIS A 134 2.21 -6.37 5.13
CA HIS A 134 0.81 -5.96 5.00
C HIS A 134 0.19 -6.45 3.69
N THR A 135 0.93 -6.37 2.58
CA THR A 135 0.45 -6.75 1.24
C THR A 135 0.00 -8.21 1.21
N GLU A 136 0.87 -9.12 1.66
CA GLU A 136 0.58 -10.56 1.68
C GLU A 136 -0.52 -10.88 2.69
N TYR A 137 -0.52 -10.18 3.83
CA TYR A 137 -1.54 -10.34 4.86
C TYR A 137 -2.93 -9.96 4.32
N PHE A 138 -3.07 -8.78 3.72
CA PHE A 138 -4.35 -8.33 3.17
C PHE A 138 -4.80 -9.14 1.96
N ALA A 139 -3.87 -9.57 1.09
CA ALA A 139 -4.17 -10.47 -0.01
C ALA A 139 -4.78 -11.78 0.51
N HIS A 140 -4.19 -12.37 1.54
CA HIS A 140 -4.70 -13.58 2.18
C HIS A 140 -6.10 -13.35 2.81
N GLN A 141 -6.28 -12.26 3.57
CA GLN A 141 -7.55 -11.95 4.24
C GLN A 141 -8.70 -11.69 3.23
N SER A 142 -8.39 -11.08 2.10
CA SER A 142 -9.37 -10.78 1.03
C SER A 142 -9.54 -11.91 0.00
N ASN A 143 -8.86 -13.06 0.18
CA ASN A 143 -8.80 -14.16 -0.80
C ASN A 143 -8.37 -13.69 -2.20
N THR A 144 -7.49 -12.70 -2.28
CA THR A 144 -6.94 -12.16 -3.52
C THR A 144 -5.65 -12.88 -3.86
N ILE A 145 -5.60 -13.48 -5.07
CA ILE A 145 -4.45 -14.31 -5.49
C ILE A 145 -3.30 -13.44 -5.97
N ASP A 146 -3.59 -12.45 -6.81
CA ASP A 146 -2.60 -11.58 -7.42
C ASP A 146 -2.85 -10.13 -7.00
N VAL A 147 -1.80 -9.46 -6.54
CA VAL A 147 -1.80 -8.05 -6.14
C VAL A 147 -0.71 -7.30 -6.89
N VAL A 148 -0.92 -6.00 -7.09
CA VAL A 148 0.07 -5.09 -7.66
C VAL A 148 0.34 -3.98 -6.65
N MET A 149 1.61 -3.79 -6.30
CA MET A 149 2.01 -2.66 -5.47
C MET A 149 2.01 -1.40 -6.32
N LEU A 150 1.35 -0.36 -5.82
CA LEU A 150 1.32 0.96 -6.43
C LEU A 150 1.94 1.96 -5.46
N LEU A 151 2.97 2.65 -5.90
CA LEU A 151 3.53 3.82 -5.25
C LEU A 151 2.89 5.06 -5.88
N ALA A 152 2.24 5.87 -5.10
CA ALA A 152 1.48 7.01 -5.61
C ALA A 152 1.84 8.30 -4.90
N THR A 153 2.07 9.34 -5.67
CA THR A 153 2.18 10.73 -5.21
C THR A 153 1.50 11.64 -6.22
N GLU A 154 1.34 12.91 -5.87
CA GLU A 154 0.75 13.87 -6.79
C GLU A 154 1.59 13.96 -8.09
N GLY A 155 0.95 13.66 -9.22
CA GLY A 155 1.57 13.68 -10.54
C GLY A 155 2.39 12.45 -10.92
N LEU A 156 2.52 11.44 -10.05
CA LEU A 156 3.26 10.22 -10.36
C LEU A 156 2.69 8.98 -9.68
N ASN A 157 2.32 8.00 -10.48
CA ASN A 157 1.95 6.65 -10.03
C ASN A 157 2.92 5.64 -10.63
N VAL A 158 3.50 4.79 -9.79
CA VAL A 158 4.40 3.73 -10.23
C VAL A 158 3.90 2.38 -9.74
N ALA A 159 3.61 1.48 -10.66
CA ALA A 159 3.22 0.10 -10.37
C ALA A 159 4.42 -0.84 -10.54
N LEU A 160 4.48 -1.89 -9.73
CA LEU A 160 5.60 -2.83 -9.72
C LEU A 160 5.19 -4.20 -10.29
N ALA A 161 5.92 -4.68 -11.29
CA ALA A 161 5.70 -6.03 -11.84
C ALA A 161 6.22 -7.12 -10.89
N THR A 162 7.29 -6.84 -10.13
CA THR A 162 7.83 -7.73 -9.10
C THR A 162 8.09 -6.96 -7.79
N THR A 163 7.93 -7.62 -6.65
CA THR A 163 8.17 -7.06 -5.31
C THR A 163 8.89 -8.07 -4.44
N HIS A 164 9.84 -7.60 -3.61
CA HIS A 164 10.51 -8.38 -2.56
C HIS A 164 11.18 -9.68 -3.03
N ILE A 165 11.66 -9.74 -4.28
CA ILE A 165 12.49 -10.84 -4.78
C ILE A 165 13.94 -10.39 -4.97
N PRO A 166 14.94 -11.28 -4.80
CA PRO A 166 16.33 -10.94 -5.09
C PRO A 166 16.50 -10.48 -6.54
N LEU A 167 17.34 -9.48 -6.79
CA LEU A 167 17.55 -8.86 -8.09
C LEU A 167 17.88 -9.88 -9.19
N GLU A 168 18.66 -10.92 -8.87
CA GLU A 168 19.03 -12.00 -9.80
C GLU A 168 17.84 -12.79 -10.36
N TYR A 169 16.69 -12.76 -9.66
CA TYR A 169 15.47 -13.47 -10.10
C TYR A 169 14.49 -12.57 -10.87
N VAL A 170 14.71 -11.26 -10.90
CA VAL A 170 13.78 -10.31 -11.54
C VAL A 170 13.59 -10.64 -13.02
N SER A 171 14.69 -10.82 -13.79
CA SER A 171 14.60 -11.14 -15.22
C SER A 171 13.76 -12.41 -15.48
N ARG A 172 13.93 -13.44 -14.65
CA ARG A 172 13.16 -14.69 -14.76
C ARG A 172 11.70 -14.55 -14.33
N ALA A 173 11.40 -13.60 -13.45
CA ALA A 173 10.04 -13.32 -12.98
C ALA A 173 9.22 -12.49 -13.97
N ILE A 174 9.88 -11.71 -14.84
CA ILE A 174 9.23 -10.97 -15.92
C ILE A 174 8.89 -11.93 -17.07
N THR A 175 7.73 -12.54 -16.95
CA THR A 175 7.17 -13.45 -17.97
C THR A 175 5.96 -12.80 -18.64
N ARG A 176 5.58 -13.29 -19.83
CA ARG A 176 4.36 -12.82 -20.53
C ARG A 176 3.14 -12.97 -19.61
N GLU A 177 2.99 -14.12 -18.99
CA GLU A 177 1.89 -14.38 -18.06
C GLU A 177 1.85 -13.36 -16.90
N ARG A 178 3.02 -13.05 -16.29
CA ARG A 178 3.10 -12.05 -15.22
C ARG A 178 2.74 -10.66 -15.71
N LEU A 179 3.23 -10.24 -16.86
CA LEU A 179 2.91 -8.94 -17.46
C LEU A 179 1.40 -8.83 -17.77
N HIS A 180 0.79 -9.86 -18.36
CA HIS A 180 -0.66 -9.88 -18.59
C HIS A 180 -1.43 -9.69 -17.30
N LYS A 181 -1.13 -10.48 -16.26
CA LYS A 181 -1.81 -10.38 -14.95
C LYS A 181 -1.67 -8.97 -14.35
N VAL A 182 -0.46 -8.47 -14.28
CA VAL A 182 -0.18 -7.16 -13.65
C VAL A 182 -0.87 -6.04 -14.42
N ILE A 183 -0.74 -6.01 -15.76
CA ILE A 183 -1.33 -4.95 -16.59
C ILE A 183 -2.86 -4.99 -16.56
N HIS A 184 -3.48 -6.17 -16.54
CA HIS A 184 -4.93 -6.29 -16.39
C HIS A 184 -5.43 -5.77 -15.03
N ILE A 185 -4.69 -6.07 -13.93
CA ILE A 185 -5.03 -5.54 -12.61
C ILE A 185 -4.95 -4.01 -12.62
N ILE A 186 -3.83 -3.46 -13.10
CA ILE A 186 -3.61 -2.01 -13.21
C ILE A 186 -4.72 -1.37 -14.03
N HIS A 187 -4.98 -1.86 -15.25
CA HIS A 187 -5.98 -1.30 -16.15
C HIS A 187 -7.38 -1.31 -15.52
N THR A 188 -7.74 -2.41 -14.88
CA THR A 188 -9.04 -2.56 -14.24
C THR A 188 -9.20 -1.63 -13.04
N ASP A 189 -8.18 -1.58 -12.17
CA ASP A 189 -8.23 -0.77 -10.96
C ASP A 189 -8.17 0.74 -11.26
N LEU A 190 -7.37 1.17 -12.24
CA LEU A 190 -7.37 2.57 -12.68
C LEU A 190 -8.74 3.00 -13.19
N LYS A 191 -9.48 2.12 -13.88
CA LYS A 191 -10.86 2.42 -14.31
C LYS A 191 -11.85 2.45 -13.16
N LEU A 192 -11.81 1.46 -12.28
CA LEU A 192 -12.83 1.27 -11.26
C LEU A 192 -12.60 2.11 -10.00
N LYS A 193 -11.33 2.24 -9.57
CA LYS A 193 -10.96 2.88 -8.30
C LYS A 193 -10.45 4.31 -8.49
N PHE A 194 -9.79 4.59 -9.61
CA PHE A 194 -9.27 5.93 -9.93
C PHE A 194 -10.16 6.71 -10.89
N ASN A 195 -11.24 6.08 -11.38
CA ASN A 195 -12.22 6.69 -12.30
C ASN A 195 -11.60 7.21 -13.63
N ILE A 196 -10.53 6.56 -14.09
CA ILE A 196 -9.85 6.88 -15.34
C ILE A 196 -10.46 6.02 -16.44
N THR A 197 -11.24 6.63 -17.35
CA THR A 197 -12.01 5.89 -18.37
C THR A 197 -11.15 5.18 -19.39
N LYS A 198 -9.99 5.74 -19.73
CA LYS A 198 -9.03 5.20 -20.72
C LYS A 198 -7.62 5.27 -20.15
N PRO A 199 -7.25 4.37 -19.21
CA PRO A 199 -5.93 4.41 -18.61
C PRO A 199 -4.82 4.26 -19.63
N HIS A 200 -3.80 5.12 -19.55
CA HIS A 200 -2.58 5.03 -20.33
C HIS A 200 -1.44 4.54 -19.42
N ILE A 201 -0.97 3.34 -19.70
CA ILE A 201 0.08 2.67 -18.93
C ILE A 201 1.40 2.75 -19.69
N TYR A 202 2.37 3.40 -19.11
CA TYR A 202 3.75 3.41 -19.60
C TYR A 202 4.51 2.24 -19.00
N VAL A 203 5.34 1.55 -19.80
CA VAL A 203 6.06 0.35 -19.35
C VAL A 203 7.56 0.56 -19.50
N CYS A 204 8.29 0.42 -18.39
CA CYS A 204 9.74 0.43 -18.38
C CYS A 204 10.32 -0.82 -19.05
N GLY A 205 11.42 -0.66 -19.75
CA GLY A 205 12.31 -1.78 -20.07
C GLY A 205 12.92 -2.38 -18.80
N LEU A 206 13.32 -3.63 -18.91
CA LEU A 206 14.04 -4.35 -17.84
C LEU A 206 15.53 -4.03 -17.87
N ASN A 207 16.11 -4.00 -19.06
CA ASN A 207 17.53 -3.76 -19.27
C ASN A 207 17.84 -2.27 -19.42
N PRO A 208 19.09 -1.83 -19.15
CA PRO A 208 19.52 -0.47 -19.45
C PRO A 208 19.20 -0.12 -20.92
N HIS A 209 18.72 1.11 -21.12
CA HIS A 209 18.33 1.62 -22.45
C HIS A 209 17.33 0.70 -23.20
N ALA A 210 16.48 -0.03 -22.42
CA ALA A 210 15.53 -1.01 -22.93
C ALA A 210 16.18 -2.07 -23.84
N GLY A 211 17.42 -2.49 -23.50
CA GLY A 211 18.14 -3.58 -24.16
C GLY A 211 18.92 -3.19 -25.42
N GLU A 212 18.90 -1.92 -25.87
CA GLU A 212 19.62 -1.43 -27.08
C GLU A 212 19.49 -2.39 -28.28
N ASP A 213 18.28 -2.61 -28.75
CA ASP A 213 17.97 -3.55 -29.86
C ASP A 213 18.49 -4.98 -29.62
N GLY A 214 18.64 -5.40 -28.38
CA GLY A 214 19.11 -6.72 -27.98
C GLY A 214 20.60 -6.84 -27.73
N HIS A 215 21.35 -5.72 -27.76
CA HIS A 215 22.80 -5.73 -27.49
C HIS A 215 23.10 -5.86 -25.96
N ILE A 216 22.22 -5.36 -25.09
CA ILE A 216 22.42 -5.37 -23.63
C ILE A 216 21.41 -6.31 -22.94
N GLY A 217 20.64 -7.08 -23.68
CA GLY A 217 19.63 -8.01 -23.19
C GLY A 217 18.55 -8.20 -24.24
N ARG A 218 17.81 -9.27 -24.14
CA ARG A 218 16.78 -9.64 -25.13
C ARG A 218 15.38 -9.77 -24.55
N GLU A 219 15.24 -9.51 -23.27
CA GLU A 219 13.97 -9.65 -22.55
C GLU A 219 12.90 -8.71 -23.11
N GLU A 220 13.27 -7.51 -23.56
CA GLU A 220 12.35 -6.59 -24.23
C GLU A 220 11.83 -7.18 -25.54
N ILE A 221 12.70 -7.78 -26.36
CA ILE A 221 12.36 -8.34 -27.67
C ILE A 221 11.60 -9.67 -27.54
N GLU A 222 12.04 -10.54 -26.62
CA GLU A 222 11.55 -11.92 -26.53
C GLU A 222 10.32 -12.05 -25.61
N THR A 223 10.16 -11.14 -24.66
CA THR A 223 9.13 -11.25 -23.61
C THR A 223 8.25 -10.02 -23.51
N ILE A 224 8.85 -8.81 -23.28
CA ILE A 224 8.06 -7.64 -22.92
C ILE A 224 7.28 -7.13 -24.11
N SER A 225 7.94 -6.81 -25.24
CA SER A 225 7.26 -6.28 -26.42
C SER A 225 6.16 -7.20 -26.96
N PRO A 226 6.37 -8.53 -27.08
CA PRO A 226 5.29 -9.42 -27.48
C PRO A 226 4.11 -9.41 -26.53
N ALA A 227 4.34 -9.38 -25.19
CA ALA A 227 3.24 -9.30 -24.20
C ALA A 227 2.47 -7.98 -24.33
N LEU A 228 3.17 -6.85 -24.52
CA LEU A 228 2.53 -5.56 -24.73
C LEU A 228 1.72 -5.51 -26.02
N ASP A 229 2.19 -6.15 -27.11
CA ASP A 229 1.48 -6.19 -28.39
C ASP A 229 0.19 -7.03 -28.28
N GLU A 230 0.23 -8.15 -27.57
CA GLU A 230 -0.95 -8.95 -27.23
C GLU A 230 -1.98 -8.11 -26.46
N LEU A 231 -1.55 -7.39 -25.41
CA LEU A 231 -2.42 -6.54 -24.59
C LEU A 231 -2.95 -5.30 -25.34
N ARG A 232 -2.17 -4.73 -26.25
CA ARG A 232 -2.65 -3.65 -27.16
C ARG A 232 -3.74 -4.16 -28.10
N ALA A 233 -3.63 -5.41 -28.58
CA ALA A 233 -4.65 -6.03 -29.40
C ALA A 233 -5.97 -6.27 -28.62
N GLU A 234 -5.92 -6.39 -27.28
CA GLU A 234 -7.07 -6.42 -26.40
C GLU A 234 -7.68 -5.01 -26.16
N GLY A 235 -7.06 -3.95 -26.65
CA GLY A 235 -7.53 -2.57 -26.50
C GLY A 235 -6.97 -1.81 -25.29
N ILE A 236 -5.95 -2.34 -24.62
CA ILE A 236 -5.28 -1.63 -23.50
C ILE A 236 -4.29 -0.63 -24.09
N HIS A 237 -4.35 0.61 -23.62
CA HIS A 237 -3.47 1.68 -24.08
C HIS A 237 -2.12 1.60 -23.36
N LEU A 238 -1.09 1.16 -24.10
CA LEU A 238 0.25 0.90 -23.58
C LEU A 238 1.31 1.63 -24.40
N THR A 239 2.25 2.30 -23.73
CA THR A 239 3.45 2.87 -24.33
C THR A 239 4.69 2.20 -23.73
N GLY A 240 5.61 1.75 -24.56
CA GLY A 240 6.85 1.08 -24.13
C GLY A 240 7.10 -0.25 -24.87
N PRO A 241 8.14 -1.02 -24.49
CA PRO A 241 9.04 -0.72 -23.37
C PRO A 241 9.93 0.51 -23.66
N LEU A 242 10.07 1.39 -22.67
CA LEU A 242 10.94 2.57 -22.75
C LEU A 242 12.06 2.47 -21.71
N PRO A 243 13.24 3.09 -21.97
CA PRO A 243 14.30 3.13 -20.99
C PRO A 243 13.87 3.77 -19.68
N ALA A 244 14.16 3.12 -18.53
CA ALA A 244 13.76 3.60 -17.21
C ALA A 244 14.42 4.94 -16.85
N ASP A 245 15.61 5.22 -17.35
CA ASP A 245 16.34 6.48 -17.16
C ASP A 245 15.69 7.69 -17.85
N THR A 246 14.79 7.47 -18.80
CA THR A 246 14.14 8.54 -19.56
C THR A 246 12.63 8.62 -19.40
N ILE A 247 11.95 7.53 -19.05
CA ILE A 247 10.49 7.45 -19.00
C ILE A 247 9.87 8.41 -17.94
N PHE A 248 10.62 8.78 -16.89
CA PHE A 248 10.19 9.68 -15.85
C PHE A 248 10.38 11.18 -16.17
N GLN A 249 10.77 11.50 -17.41
CA GLN A 249 10.80 12.90 -17.84
C GLN A 249 9.38 13.47 -17.98
N PRO A 250 9.19 14.79 -17.70
CA PRO A 250 7.87 15.42 -17.73
C PRO A 250 7.07 15.13 -19.01
N LYS A 251 7.71 15.13 -20.16
CA LYS A 251 7.07 14.85 -21.47
C LYS A 251 6.36 13.50 -21.59
N TYR A 252 6.74 12.51 -20.76
CA TYR A 252 6.08 11.20 -20.70
C TYR A 252 5.06 11.17 -19.57
N LEU A 253 5.39 11.79 -18.42
CA LEU A 253 4.53 11.78 -17.24
C LEU A 253 3.24 12.61 -17.43
N GLU A 254 3.26 13.64 -18.29
CA GLU A 254 2.05 14.44 -18.61
C GLU A 254 0.92 13.61 -19.22
N ASP A 255 1.25 12.51 -19.89
CA ASP A 255 0.27 11.63 -20.59
C ASP A 255 0.15 10.24 -19.93
N ALA A 256 0.94 9.96 -18.89
CA ALA A 256 0.93 8.68 -18.19
C ALA A 256 0.02 8.71 -16.97
N ASP A 257 -0.95 7.81 -16.90
CA ASP A 257 -1.72 7.58 -15.67
C ASP A 257 -0.93 6.74 -14.67
N VAL A 258 -0.06 5.86 -15.16
CA VAL A 258 0.83 5.04 -14.35
C VAL A 258 2.05 4.58 -15.16
N VAL A 259 3.18 4.46 -14.50
CA VAL A 259 4.38 3.82 -15.04
C VAL A 259 4.51 2.42 -14.41
N LEU A 260 4.62 1.38 -15.23
CA LEU A 260 4.91 0.01 -14.77
C LEU A 260 6.41 -0.22 -14.81
N SER A 261 7.01 -0.42 -13.66
CA SER A 261 8.41 -0.81 -13.50
C SER A 261 8.57 -2.30 -13.23
N SER A 262 9.70 -2.86 -13.65
CA SER A 262 10.00 -4.27 -13.46
C SER A 262 10.27 -4.63 -11.99
N THR A 263 10.90 -3.73 -11.21
CA THR A 263 11.26 -3.94 -9.81
C THR A 263 11.36 -2.62 -9.05
N PHE A 264 11.33 -2.70 -7.72
CA PHE A 264 11.42 -1.55 -6.81
C PHE A 264 12.78 -0.82 -6.88
N ASP A 265 13.88 -1.55 -7.05
CA ASP A 265 15.23 -0.97 -6.94
C ASP A 265 15.63 -0.08 -8.13
N VAL A 266 14.97 -0.19 -9.27
CA VAL A 266 15.24 0.69 -10.45
C VAL A 266 14.78 2.13 -10.17
N GLU A 267 13.87 2.33 -9.22
CA GLU A 267 13.24 3.62 -8.90
C GLU A 267 13.92 4.37 -7.76
N ALA A 268 14.74 3.71 -6.96
CA ALA A 268 15.51 4.35 -5.88
C ALA A 268 16.56 5.35 -6.40
N SER A 269 16.66 5.49 -7.73
CA SER A 269 17.56 6.43 -8.42
C SER A 269 16.87 7.74 -8.84
N LEU A 270 15.58 7.90 -8.51
CA LEU A 270 14.76 9.08 -8.73
C LEU A 270 14.63 9.89 -7.46
#